data_82a8ee496c7026734a44ff647639f64f
#
_entry.id   82a8ee496c7026734a44ff647639f64f
#
_cell.length_a   1.000
_cell.length_b   1.000
_cell.length_c   1.000
_cell.angle_alpha   90.00
_cell.angle_beta   90.00
_cell.angle_gamma   90.00
#
_symmetry.space_group_name_H-M   'P 1'
#
loop_
_entity.id
_entity.type
_entity.pdbx_description
1 polymer ?
#
loop_
_entity_poly.entity_id
_entity_poly.type
_entity_poly.pdbx_seq_one_letter_code
_entity_poly.pdbx_strand_id
1 'polypeptide(L)'
;MAQHLILVINPGSTSTKVAVYRDEEQLHERTLRHSTEELAPFKTIYDQHEFRKGIILGFLDEVGIAPKDLSAVVGRGGLFQPVISGTYAVNDEMLQDGREGYLGQHASNLGCGLAYGIAQDAGGVPSFISDPPCVDEYPPLARLSGHKMLPRVSMLHCLNIKAMARRAATELNKPLAETRLIIAHLGGGNSIAALEGGRVVEVNNALYGGPFSPERAGDVPVFPLIDWVYEEANKGTPKRKLKKTLTGGGGLVSYMHTNSAKEVEDKALGGDRTALYYYKGMAYQVSYYIGGAAAVLRGEVDRIIITGGLAYGKEFVEWIEEWTGWIAPVVAYPGEDELGALAGAALRVLRDEEEPLTYPTRVREDEEF
;
A
#
# COMPACT_ATOMS: atom_id res chain seq x y z
N MET A 1 30.84 6.85 -10.03
CA MET A 1 29.61 6.37 -10.67
C MET A 1 28.83 7.58 -11.17
N ALA A 2 28.07 7.46 -12.25
CA ALA A 2 27.18 8.53 -12.67
C ALA A 2 26.13 8.78 -11.58
N GLN A 3 25.80 10.03 -11.29
CA GLN A 3 24.72 10.36 -10.36
C GLN A 3 23.40 10.34 -11.10
N HIS A 4 22.40 9.71 -10.53
CA HIS A 4 21.06 9.60 -11.10
C HIS A 4 20.10 10.58 -10.42
N LEU A 5 19.41 11.39 -11.25
CA LEU A 5 18.37 12.30 -10.79
C LEU A 5 17.00 11.68 -11.08
N ILE A 6 16.24 11.37 -10.04
CA ILE A 6 14.98 10.60 -10.13
C ILE A 6 13.82 11.44 -9.63
N LEU A 7 12.79 11.61 -10.47
CA LEU A 7 11.51 12.19 -10.05
C LEU A 7 10.60 11.07 -9.56
N VAL A 8 10.05 11.24 -8.36
CA VAL A 8 9.10 10.32 -7.72
C VAL A 8 7.73 10.97 -7.64
N ILE A 9 6.68 10.20 -7.99
CA ILE A 9 5.29 10.70 -8.06
C ILE A 9 4.36 9.74 -7.33
N ASN A 10 3.69 10.23 -6.28
CA ASN A 10 2.70 9.47 -5.51
C ASN A 10 1.34 10.20 -5.52
N PRO A 11 0.45 9.89 -6.46
CA PRO A 11 -0.86 10.52 -6.56
C PRO A 11 -1.82 10.00 -5.48
N GLY A 12 -2.35 10.93 -4.68
CA GLY A 12 -3.46 10.70 -3.76
C GLY A 12 -4.77 11.32 -4.27
N SER A 13 -5.87 11.12 -3.56
CA SER A 13 -7.21 11.58 -3.97
C SER A 13 -7.27 13.10 -4.13
N THR A 14 -6.75 13.85 -3.17
CA THR A 14 -6.79 15.33 -3.11
C THR A 14 -5.40 15.97 -3.11
N SER A 15 -4.38 15.20 -3.44
CA SER A 15 -3.01 15.69 -3.51
C SER A 15 -2.15 14.81 -4.41
N THR A 16 -1.01 15.34 -4.82
CA THR A 16 0.07 14.57 -5.44
C THR A 16 1.34 14.84 -4.66
N LYS A 17 1.88 13.82 -3.99
CA LYS A 17 3.17 13.94 -3.32
C LYS A 17 4.26 13.68 -4.34
N VAL A 18 5.24 14.56 -4.42
CA VAL A 18 6.37 14.49 -5.35
C VAL A 18 7.68 14.69 -4.61
N ALA A 19 8.72 14.02 -5.08
CA ALA A 19 10.07 14.25 -4.61
C ALA A 19 11.08 14.10 -5.75
N VAL A 20 12.23 14.75 -5.59
CA VAL A 20 13.39 14.57 -6.45
C VAL A 20 14.52 14.00 -5.61
N TYR A 21 15.08 12.89 -6.07
CA TYR A 21 16.23 12.23 -5.46
C TYR A 21 17.45 12.34 -6.35
N ARG A 22 18.62 12.48 -5.72
CA ARG A 22 19.91 12.25 -6.35
C ARG A 22 20.52 11.01 -5.73
N ASP A 23 20.50 9.93 -6.46
CA ASP A 23 20.78 8.60 -5.91
C ASP A 23 19.87 8.32 -4.69
N GLU A 24 20.40 8.10 -3.50
CA GLU A 24 19.65 7.89 -2.25
C GLU A 24 19.28 9.20 -1.53
N GLU A 25 19.85 10.35 -1.94
CA GLU A 25 19.62 11.64 -1.28
C GLU A 25 18.35 12.30 -1.77
N GLN A 26 17.42 12.56 -0.87
CA GLN A 26 16.21 13.37 -1.17
C GLN A 26 16.58 14.85 -1.23
N LEU A 27 16.54 15.44 -2.42
CA LEU A 27 16.84 16.85 -2.64
C LEU A 27 15.62 17.74 -2.34
N HIS A 28 14.47 17.34 -2.85
CA HIS A 28 13.23 18.11 -2.74
C HIS A 28 12.05 17.19 -2.49
N GLU A 29 11.09 17.64 -1.67
CA GLU A 29 9.80 17.00 -1.48
C GLU A 29 8.71 18.06 -1.42
N ARG A 30 7.54 17.75 -2.00
CA ARG A 30 6.34 18.59 -1.86
C ARG A 30 5.07 17.78 -1.94
N THR A 31 4.09 18.16 -1.13
CA THR A 31 2.71 17.72 -1.26
C THR A 31 1.92 18.77 -2.02
N LEU A 32 1.66 18.51 -3.30
CA LEU A 32 0.85 19.37 -4.17
C LEU A 32 -0.62 19.08 -3.88
N ARG A 33 -1.31 20.02 -3.23
CA ARG A 33 -2.74 19.87 -2.84
C ARG A 33 -3.63 20.31 -3.98
N HIS A 34 -4.75 19.61 -4.13
CA HIS A 34 -5.78 19.90 -5.14
C HIS A 34 -7.08 20.17 -4.41
N SER A 35 -7.66 21.36 -4.61
CA SER A 35 -8.94 21.71 -4.01
C SER A 35 -10.10 20.96 -4.65
N THR A 36 -11.24 20.93 -3.99
CA THR A 36 -12.46 20.32 -4.52
C THR A 36 -12.91 21.01 -5.81
N GLU A 37 -12.75 22.34 -5.86
CA GLU A 37 -13.09 23.19 -7.00
C GLU A 37 -12.22 22.88 -8.22
N GLU A 38 -10.91 22.69 -8.03
CA GLU A 38 -9.97 22.30 -9.10
C GLU A 38 -10.28 20.91 -9.64
N LEU A 39 -10.73 19.98 -8.79
CA LEU A 39 -11.04 18.60 -9.20
C LEU A 39 -12.47 18.43 -9.76
N ALA A 40 -13.39 19.36 -9.46
CA ALA A 40 -14.80 19.27 -9.86
C ALA A 40 -15.06 19.12 -11.38
N PRO A 41 -14.26 19.71 -12.29
CA PRO A 41 -14.46 19.56 -13.72
C PRO A 41 -14.21 18.15 -14.27
N PHE A 42 -13.45 17.30 -13.55
CA PHE A 42 -13.05 15.99 -14.00
C PHE A 42 -14.10 14.92 -13.69
N LYS A 43 -14.56 14.19 -14.71
CA LYS A 43 -15.57 13.13 -14.55
C LYS A 43 -14.97 11.84 -13.98
N THR A 44 -13.75 11.52 -14.38
CA THR A 44 -13.00 10.36 -13.91
C THR A 44 -11.69 10.79 -13.26
N ILE A 45 -11.08 9.88 -12.50
CA ILE A 45 -9.77 10.14 -11.90
C ILE A 45 -8.73 10.36 -13.01
N TYR A 46 -8.78 9.58 -14.08
CA TYR A 46 -7.78 9.67 -15.14
C TYR A 46 -7.86 10.98 -15.96
N ASP A 47 -9.03 11.64 -16.01
CA ASP A 47 -9.18 12.95 -16.64
C ASP A 47 -8.29 14.03 -15.98
N GLN A 48 -7.84 13.80 -14.75
CA GLN A 48 -6.95 14.69 -14.01
C GLN A 48 -5.48 14.61 -14.46
N HIS A 49 -5.13 13.73 -15.41
CA HIS A 49 -3.76 13.45 -15.82
C HIS A 49 -3.00 14.72 -16.24
N GLU A 50 -3.49 15.44 -17.24
CA GLU A 50 -2.83 16.64 -17.75
C GLU A 50 -2.76 17.78 -16.73
N PHE A 51 -3.82 17.96 -15.94
CA PHE A 51 -3.86 18.91 -14.84
C PHE A 51 -2.75 18.63 -13.82
N ARG A 52 -2.64 17.38 -13.34
CA ARG A 52 -1.62 17.01 -12.36
C ARG A 52 -0.21 17.04 -12.96
N LYS A 53 -0.05 16.62 -14.21
CA LYS A 53 1.24 16.73 -14.94
C LYS A 53 1.73 18.18 -14.99
N GLY A 54 0.86 19.13 -15.34
CA GLY A 54 1.21 20.55 -15.37
C GLY A 54 1.70 21.09 -14.02
N ILE A 55 1.03 20.69 -12.92
CA ILE A 55 1.44 21.10 -11.57
C ILE A 55 2.80 20.48 -11.17
N ILE A 56 3.07 19.24 -11.56
CA ILE A 56 4.36 18.58 -11.29
C ILE A 56 5.49 19.27 -12.08
N LEU A 57 5.26 19.62 -13.34
CA LEU A 57 6.23 20.36 -14.13
C LEU A 57 6.50 21.75 -13.55
N GLY A 58 5.46 22.44 -13.05
CA GLY A 58 5.62 23.70 -12.31
C GLY A 58 6.46 23.54 -11.05
N PHE A 59 6.28 22.45 -10.31
CA PHE A 59 7.16 22.15 -9.15
C PHE A 59 8.62 21.96 -9.57
N LEU A 60 8.90 21.25 -10.66
CA LEU A 60 10.27 21.07 -11.17
C LEU A 60 10.90 22.40 -11.55
N ASP A 61 10.16 23.29 -12.24
CA ASP A 61 10.62 24.64 -12.59
C ASP A 61 10.95 25.48 -11.36
N GLU A 62 10.08 25.47 -10.34
CA GLU A 62 10.29 26.19 -9.08
C GLU A 62 11.55 25.74 -8.32
N VAL A 63 11.93 24.45 -8.40
CA VAL A 63 13.14 23.93 -7.76
C VAL A 63 14.37 23.95 -8.69
N GLY A 64 14.22 24.51 -9.89
CA GLY A 64 15.32 24.71 -10.85
C GLY A 64 15.80 23.44 -11.53
N ILE A 65 14.93 22.43 -11.68
CA ILE A 65 15.23 21.15 -12.34
C ILE A 65 14.51 21.10 -13.68
N ALA A 66 15.25 21.04 -14.78
CA ALA A 66 14.65 20.84 -16.08
C ALA A 66 14.33 19.35 -16.29
N PRO A 67 13.16 19.00 -16.90
CA PRO A 67 12.82 17.60 -17.17
C PRO A 67 13.94 16.80 -17.85
N LYS A 68 14.66 17.39 -18.80
CA LYS A 68 15.81 16.78 -19.51
C LYS A 68 16.97 16.36 -18.61
N ASP A 69 17.05 16.86 -17.38
CA ASP A 69 18.11 16.54 -16.42
C ASP A 69 17.79 15.27 -15.63
N LEU A 70 16.54 14.78 -15.71
CA LEU A 70 16.11 13.55 -15.05
C LEU A 70 16.75 12.32 -15.70
N SER A 71 17.13 11.35 -14.87
CA SER A 71 17.61 10.03 -15.29
C SER A 71 16.47 9.02 -15.41
N ALA A 72 15.43 9.17 -14.61
CA ALA A 72 14.22 8.36 -14.64
C ALA A 72 13.05 9.07 -13.93
N VAL A 73 11.83 8.60 -14.21
CA VAL A 73 10.62 9.00 -13.49
C VAL A 73 9.94 7.75 -12.94
N VAL A 74 9.60 7.73 -11.65
CA VAL A 74 8.90 6.61 -11.03
C VAL A 74 7.60 7.05 -10.39
N GLY A 75 6.49 6.35 -10.73
CA GLY A 75 5.17 6.58 -10.18
C GLY A 75 4.74 5.47 -9.22
N ARG A 76 3.87 5.80 -8.26
CA ARG A 76 3.18 4.79 -7.48
C ARG A 76 2.31 3.94 -8.39
N GLY A 77 2.39 2.61 -8.24
CA GLY A 77 1.55 1.68 -8.97
C GLY A 77 0.08 1.74 -8.55
N GLY A 78 -0.81 1.50 -9.51
CA GLY A 78 -2.26 1.54 -9.34
C GLY A 78 -2.91 0.17 -9.14
N LEU A 79 -4.23 0.14 -9.35
CA LEU A 79 -5.06 -1.06 -9.27
C LEU A 79 -5.12 -1.73 -10.65
N PHE A 80 -4.01 -2.34 -11.04
CA PHE A 80 -3.82 -3.02 -12.33
C PHE A 80 -4.23 -4.50 -12.27
N GLN A 81 -3.89 -5.28 -13.30
CA GLN A 81 -3.96 -6.74 -13.24
C GLN A 81 -3.04 -7.25 -12.11
N PRO A 82 -3.36 -8.40 -11.48
CA PRO A 82 -2.46 -9.03 -10.53
C PRO A 82 -1.09 -9.30 -11.14
N VAL A 83 -0.04 -8.93 -10.43
CA VAL A 83 1.37 -9.03 -10.87
C VAL A 83 2.25 -9.55 -9.74
N ILE A 84 3.43 -10.06 -10.05
CA ILE A 84 4.46 -10.34 -9.05
C ILE A 84 5.13 -9.05 -8.56
N SER A 85 5.80 -9.10 -7.41
CA SER A 85 6.57 -7.96 -6.87
C SER A 85 7.76 -7.60 -7.76
N GLY A 86 8.06 -6.32 -7.89
CA GLY A 86 9.22 -5.79 -8.61
C GLY A 86 8.98 -4.42 -9.22
N THR A 87 10.00 -3.93 -9.93
CA THR A 87 9.97 -2.66 -10.66
C THR A 87 9.60 -2.91 -12.11
N TYR A 88 8.56 -2.24 -12.59
CA TYR A 88 8.00 -2.41 -13.93
C TYR A 88 8.32 -1.22 -14.80
N ALA A 89 8.81 -1.46 -16.02
CA ALA A 89 8.81 -0.45 -17.05
C ALA A 89 7.35 -0.15 -17.48
N VAL A 90 7.01 1.13 -17.56
CA VAL A 90 5.66 1.53 -18.01
C VAL A 90 5.52 1.25 -19.50
N ASN A 91 4.45 0.54 -19.89
CA ASN A 91 4.12 0.22 -21.27
C ASN A 91 2.65 0.56 -21.60
N ASP A 92 2.26 0.41 -22.85
CA ASP A 92 0.93 0.76 -23.35
C ASP A 92 -0.20 -0.01 -22.65
N GLU A 93 0.02 -1.29 -22.33
CA GLU A 93 -0.96 -2.13 -21.65
C GLU A 93 -1.21 -1.63 -20.22
N MET A 94 -0.15 -1.28 -19.50
CA MET A 94 -0.27 -0.68 -18.16
C MET A 94 -0.99 0.68 -18.20
N LEU A 95 -0.70 1.50 -19.20
CA LEU A 95 -1.38 2.79 -19.40
C LEU A 95 -2.87 2.61 -19.69
N GLN A 96 -3.24 1.58 -20.45
CA GLN A 96 -4.64 1.24 -20.72
C GLN A 96 -5.34 0.80 -19.43
N ASP A 97 -4.77 -0.15 -18.67
CA ASP A 97 -5.35 -0.63 -17.41
C ASP A 97 -5.46 0.48 -16.37
N GLY A 98 -4.50 1.42 -16.33
CA GLY A 98 -4.56 2.61 -15.50
C GLY A 98 -5.75 3.51 -15.82
N ARG A 99 -6.05 3.69 -17.11
CA ARG A 99 -7.22 4.48 -17.59
C ARG A 99 -8.54 3.80 -17.26
N GLU A 100 -8.64 2.52 -17.56
CA GLU A 100 -9.87 1.74 -17.40
C GLU A 100 -10.14 1.42 -15.92
N GLY A 101 -9.09 1.29 -15.09
CA GLY A 101 -9.18 0.91 -13.68
C GLY A 101 -9.55 -0.56 -13.52
N TYR A 102 -8.68 -1.45 -13.95
CA TYR A 102 -8.88 -2.90 -14.00
C TYR A 102 -9.46 -3.49 -12.70
N LEU A 103 -8.84 -3.24 -11.54
CA LEU A 103 -9.36 -3.61 -10.22
C LEU A 103 -10.16 -2.50 -9.53
N GLY A 104 -10.34 -1.36 -10.20
CA GLY A 104 -11.11 -0.22 -9.72
C GLY A 104 -10.42 1.12 -9.96
N GLN A 105 -11.19 2.19 -9.78
CA GLN A 105 -10.71 3.56 -9.94
C GLN A 105 -10.07 4.06 -8.64
N HIS A 106 -8.79 4.39 -8.70
CA HIS A 106 -8.04 4.96 -7.60
C HIS A 106 -7.04 6.00 -8.11
N ALA A 107 -6.70 7.00 -7.29
CA ALA A 107 -5.77 8.05 -7.69
C ALA A 107 -4.38 7.51 -8.08
N SER A 108 -3.93 6.42 -7.47
CA SER A 108 -2.66 5.78 -7.82
C SER A 108 -2.61 5.24 -9.25
N ASN A 109 -3.76 5.03 -9.92
CA ASN A 109 -3.79 4.63 -11.32
C ASN A 109 -3.18 5.70 -12.24
N LEU A 110 -3.15 6.96 -11.79
CA LEU A 110 -2.47 8.05 -12.52
C LEU A 110 -0.95 7.92 -12.51
N GLY A 111 -0.37 7.18 -11.54
CA GLY A 111 1.08 7.15 -11.34
C GLY A 111 1.86 6.67 -12.55
N CYS A 112 1.41 5.63 -13.24
CA CYS A 112 2.04 5.14 -14.47
C CYS A 112 1.96 6.18 -15.59
N GLY A 113 0.77 6.80 -15.82
CA GLY A 113 0.58 7.81 -16.84
C GLY A 113 1.40 9.07 -16.60
N LEU A 114 1.42 9.57 -15.36
CA LEU A 114 2.22 10.74 -14.97
C LEU A 114 3.72 10.47 -15.14
N ALA A 115 4.20 9.29 -14.70
CA ALA A 115 5.60 8.91 -14.87
C ALA A 115 5.97 8.83 -16.34
N TYR A 116 5.16 8.17 -17.16
CA TYR A 116 5.40 8.05 -18.59
C TYR A 116 5.38 9.41 -19.30
N GLY A 117 4.33 10.21 -19.06
CA GLY A 117 4.16 11.50 -19.74
C GLY A 117 5.30 12.49 -19.44
N ILE A 118 5.80 12.54 -18.19
CA ILE A 118 6.94 13.40 -17.84
C ILE A 118 8.25 12.82 -18.36
N ALA A 119 8.41 11.49 -18.36
CA ALA A 119 9.59 10.85 -18.95
C ALA A 119 9.72 11.13 -20.46
N GLN A 120 8.61 11.22 -21.20
CA GLN A 120 8.62 11.63 -22.59
C GLN A 120 9.07 13.10 -22.74
N ASP A 121 8.59 14.01 -21.89
CA ASP A 121 9.02 15.41 -21.88
C ASP A 121 10.52 15.55 -21.50
N ALA A 122 11.04 14.58 -20.75
CA ALA A 122 12.46 14.50 -20.36
C ALA A 122 13.36 13.91 -21.45
N GLY A 123 12.84 13.68 -22.67
CA GLY A 123 13.61 13.12 -23.79
C GLY A 123 13.54 11.59 -23.91
N GLY A 124 12.54 10.96 -23.29
CA GLY A 124 12.33 9.52 -23.36
C GLY A 124 13.16 8.73 -22.34
N VAL A 125 13.46 9.32 -21.18
CA VAL A 125 14.10 8.60 -20.08
C VAL A 125 13.21 7.46 -19.58
N PRO A 126 13.76 6.44 -18.89
CA PRO A 126 12.96 5.35 -18.33
C PRO A 126 11.86 5.86 -17.39
N SER A 127 10.68 5.22 -17.50
CA SER A 127 9.55 5.44 -16.59
C SER A 127 9.14 4.13 -15.93
N PHE A 128 8.95 4.18 -14.60
CA PHE A 128 8.70 2.99 -13.79
C PHE A 128 7.50 3.13 -12.88
N ILE A 129 6.96 1.98 -12.45
CA ILE A 129 6.21 1.80 -11.22
C ILE A 129 6.85 0.68 -10.41
N SER A 130 6.65 0.62 -9.09
CA SER A 130 7.16 -0.48 -8.28
C SER A 130 6.13 -0.95 -7.27
N ASP A 131 6.12 -2.26 -7.03
CA ASP A 131 5.35 -2.95 -5.99
C ASP A 131 3.91 -2.43 -5.83
N PRO A 132 3.07 -2.49 -6.90
CA PRO A 132 1.71 -1.96 -6.84
C PRO A 132 0.84 -2.71 -5.83
N PRO A 133 -0.28 -2.12 -5.36
CA PRO A 133 -1.17 -2.76 -4.38
C PRO A 133 -1.77 -4.10 -4.83
N CYS A 134 -1.77 -4.36 -6.14
CA CYS A 134 -2.27 -5.59 -6.77
C CYS A 134 -1.21 -6.69 -6.92
N VAL A 135 -0.08 -6.58 -6.24
CA VAL A 135 0.89 -7.69 -6.17
C VAL A 135 0.21 -8.92 -5.59
N ASP A 136 0.34 -10.03 -6.31
CA ASP A 136 -0.22 -11.33 -5.96
C ASP A 136 0.84 -12.43 -6.12
N GLU A 137 1.40 -12.83 -5.01
CA GLU A 137 2.41 -13.88 -4.91
C GLU A 137 1.90 -15.10 -4.13
N TYR A 138 0.57 -15.20 -3.97
CA TYR A 138 -0.05 -16.28 -3.22
C TYR A 138 0.32 -17.66 -3.80
N PRO A 139 0.74 -18.60 -2.95
CA PRO A 139 0.76 -20.01 -3.33
C PRO A 139 -0.68 -20.51 -3.53
N PRO A 140 -0.89 -21.64 -4.22
CA PRO A 140 -2.23 -22.16 -4.55
C PRO A 140 -3.15 -22.31 -3.34
N LEU A 141 -2.66 -22.76 -2.19
CA LEU A 141 -3.46 -22.91 -0.96
C LEU A 141 -3.98 -21.59 -0.40
N ALA A 142 -3.19 -20.51 -0.50
CA ALA A 142 -3.59 -19.20 -0.01
C ALA A 142 -4.70 -18.56 -0.85
N ARG A 143 -4.95 -19.04 -2.09
CA ARG A 143 -6.02 -18.56 -2.97
C ARG A 143 -7.39 -19.08 -2.61
N LEU A 144 -7.44 -20.17 -1.86
CA LEU A 144 -8.72 -20.83 -1.54
C LEU A 144 -9.50 -20.02 -0.49
N SER A 145 -10.75 -19.75 -0.82
CA SER A 145 -11.79 -19.42 0.17
C SER A 145 -12.66 -20.64 0.42
N GLY A 146 -13.62 -20.53 1.31
CA GLY A 146 -14.61 -21.60 1.52
C GLY A 146 -15.66 -21.75 0.41
N HIS A 147 -15.61 -20.90 -0.66
CA HIS A 147 -16.62 -20.91 -1.72
C HIS A 147 -16.01 -20.53 -3.08
N LYS A 148 -16.17 -21.41 -4.08
CA LYS A 148 -15.57 -21.26 -5.42
C LYS A 148 -15.89 -19.96 -6.17
N MET A 149 -17.04 -19.35 -5.87
CA MET A 149 -17.45 -18.07 -6.50
C MET A 149 -16.90 -16.83 -5.79
N LEU A 150 -16.19 -17.01 -4.68
CA LEU A 150 -15.68 -15.94 -3.81
C LEU A 150 -14.18 -16.16 -3.55
N PRO A 151 -13.34 -16.13 -4.60
CA PRO A 151 -11.91 -16.37 -4.43
C PRO A 151 -11.27 -15.30 -3.55
N ARG A 152 -10.17 -15.65 -2.87
CA ARG A 152 -9.33 -14.68 -2.20
C ARG A 152 -8.53 -13.88 -3.22
N VAL A 153 -8.40 -12.59 -2.99
CA VAL A 153 -7.67 -11.65 -3.83
C VAL A 153 -6.63 -10.92 -2.98
N SER A 154 -5.38 -10.96 -3.43
CA SER A 154 -4.31 -10.20 -2.78
C SER A 154 -4.51 -8.71 -3.03
N MET A 155 -4.49 -7.91 -1.97
CA MET A 155 -4.54 -6.45 -2.00
C MET A 155 -3.86 -5.92 -0.74
N LEU A 156 -2.73 -5.23 -0.89
CA LEU A 156 -1.88 -4.89 0.25
C LEU A 156 -1.10 -3.59 0.03
N HIS A 157 -0.50 -3.08 1.10
CA HIS A 157 0.47 -1.97 1.05
C HIS A 157 1.85 -2.48 0.62
N CYS A 158 1.92 -3.06 -0.60
CA CYS A 158 3.06 -3.84 -1.06
C CYS A 158 4.37 -3.07 -1.01
N LEU A 159 4.39 -1.84 -1.55
CA LEU A 159 5.59 -1.01 -1.61
C LEU A 159 6.27 -0.85 -0.24
N ASN A 160 5.49 -0.48 0.79
CA ASN A 160 6.02 -0.33 2.16
C ASN A 160 6.44 -1.69 2.74
N ILE A 161 5.63 -2.74 2.57
CA ILE A 161 5.94 -4.09 3.08
C ILE A 161 7.27 -4.59 2.49
N LYS A 162 7.47 -4.45 1.18
CA LYS A 162 8.72 -4.88 0.53
C LYS A 162 9.92 -4.03 0.94
N ALA A 163 9.74 -2.71 1.14
CA ALA A 163 10.79 -1.85 1.65
C ALA A 163 11.20 -2.25 3.07
N MET A 164 10.24 -2.54 3.96
CA MET A 164 10.50 -3.00 5.32
C MET A 164 11.14 -4.39 5.35
N ALA A 165 10.79 -5.27 4.43
CA ALA A 165 11.42 -6.58 4.29
C ALA A 165 12.92 -6.46 3.94
N ARG A 166 13.27 -5.61 2.97
CA ARG A 166 14.66 -5.34 2.59
C ARG A 166 15.45 -4.74 3.78
N ARG A 167 14.86 -3.78 4.48
CA ARG A 167 15.46 -3.17 5.67
C ARG A 167 15.73 -4.22 6.74
N ALA A 168 14.74 -5.04 7.07
CA ALA A 168 14.90 -6.10 8.08
C ALA A 168 15.96 -7.12 7.68
N ALA A 169 16.05 -7.52 6.42
CA ALA A 169 17.07 -8.43 5.91
C ALA A 169 18.49 -7.86 6.13
N THR A 170 18.66 -6.55 5.82
CA THR A 170 19.93 -5.84 6.06
C THR A 170 20.28 -5.82 7.55
N GLU A 171 19.34 -5.45 8.43
CA GLU A 171 19.56 -5.41 9.89
C GLU A 171 19.81 -6.80 10.50
N LEU A 172 19.22 -7.85 9.94
CA LEU A 172 19.46 -9.24 10.31
C LEU A 172 20.79 -9.79 9.75
N ASN A 173 21.45 -9.02 8.88
CA ASN A 173 22.61 -9.47 8.11
C ASN A 173 22.36 -10.81 7.39
N LYS A 174 21.20 -10.92 6.76
CA LYS A 174 20.69 -12.13 6.12
C LYS A 174 20.21 -11.80 4.69
N PRO A 175 20.50 -12.61 3.67
CA PRO A 175 19.91 -12.42 2.35
C PRO A 175 18.38 -12.41 2.43
N LEU A 176 17.71 -11.50 1.72
CA LEU A 176 16.24 -11.43 1.71
C LEU A 176 15.60 -12.77 1.35
N ALA A 177 16.20 -13.50 0.41
CA ALA A 177 15.75 -14.83 -0.03
C ALA A 177 15.77 -15.91 1.06
N GLU A 178 16.44 -15.66 2.19
CA GLU A 178 16.54 -16.59 3.32
C GLU A 178 15.71 -16.14 4.53
N THR A 179 15.03 -14.99 4.42
CA THR A 179 14.24 -14.45 5.54
C THR A 179 12.82 -15.00 5.58
N ARG A 180 12.29 -15.11 6.80
CA ARG A 180 10.87 -15.34 7.09
C ARG A 180 10.37 -14.23 8.01
N LEU A 181 9.52 -13.36 7.49
CA LEU A 181 9.11 -12.14 8.15
C LEU A 181 7.59 -12.05 8.24
N ILE A 182 7.10 -11.49 9.33
CA ILE A 182 5.71 -11.02 9.42
C ILE A 182 5.75 -9.51 9.45
N ILE A 183 5.07 -8.86 8.51
CA ILE A 183 5.04 -7.40 8.41
C ILE A 183 3.61 -6.92 8.52
N ALA A 184 3.32 -6.16 9.57
CA ALA A 184 2.05 -5.51 9.79
C ALA A 184 2.17 -4.02 9.45
N HIS A 185 1.71 -3.65 8.25
CA HIS A 185 1.51 -2.24 7.88
C HIS A 185 0.16 -1.78 8.43
N LEU A 186 0.18 -0.81 9.34
CA LEU A 186 -0.98 -0.38 10.11
C LEU A 186 -1.24 1.12 9.91
N GLY A 187 -2.35 1.44 9.26
CA GLY A 187 -2.73 2.80 8.90
C GLY A 187 -4.24 2.94 8.71
N GLY A 188 -4.70 3.78 7.79
CA GLY A 188 -6.11 3.89 7.41
C GLY A 188 -6.72 2.55 6.97
N GLY A 189 -5.89 1.66 6.43
CA GLY A 189 -6.15 0.22 6.26
C GLY A 189 -4.98 -0.59 6.80
N ASN A 190 -5.21 -1.84 7.16
CA ASN A 190 -4.21 -2.73 7.72
C ASN A 190 -3.85 -3.86 6.74
N SER A 191 -2.55 -4.16 6.61
CA SER A 191 -2.05 -5.32 5.87
C SER A 191 -1.11 -6.11 6.77
N ILE A 192 -1.49 -7.33 7.14
CA ILE A 192 -0.64 -8.25 7.88
C ILE A 192 -0.16 -9.33 6.91
N ALA A 193 1.11 -9.27 6.53
CA ALA A 193 1.69 -10.12 5.51
C ALA A 193 2.70 -11.09 6.12
N ALA A 194 2.61 -12.36 5.72
CA ALA A 194 3.66 -13.36 5.91
C ALA A 194 4.55 -13.38 4.66
N LEU A 195 5.86 -13.21 4.85
CA LEU A 195 6.84 -13.25 3.78
C LEU A 195 7.80 -14.42 3.98
N GLU A 196 8.00 -15.21 2.93
CA GLU A 196 9.03 -16.24 2.85
C GLU A 196 9.93 -15.96 1.65
N GLY A 197 11.23 -15.80 1.91
CA GLY A 197 12.19 -15.46 0.85
C GLY A 197 11.88 -14.16 0.11
N GLY A 198 11.31 -13.18 0.80
CA GLY A 198 10.90 -11.90 0.24
C GLY A 198 9.56 -11.93 -0.53
N ARG A 199 8.96 -13.11 -0.77
CA ARG A 199 7.63 -13.28 -1.39
C ARG A 199 6.51 -13.15 -0.34
N VAL A 200 5.41 -12.52 -0.70
CA VAL A 200 4.20 -12.46 0.14
C VAL A 200 3.39 -13.74 -0.05
N VAL A 201 3.55 -14.68 0.87
CA VAL A 201 2.88 -16.00 0.81
C VAL A 201 1.49 -16.00 1.45
N GLU A 202 1.19 -15.01 2.28
CA GLU A 202 -0.13 -14.80 2.88
C GLU A 202 -0.30 -13.32 3.24
N VAL A 203 -1.49 -12.77 3.01
CA VAL A 203 -1.89 -11.45 3.50
C VAL A 203 -3.41 -11.34 3.57
N ASN A 204 -3.94 -10.55 4.50
CA ASN A 204 -5.33 -10.15 4.46
C ASN A 204 -5.58 -9.15 3.33
N ASN A 205 -6.79 -9.14 2.76
CA ASN A 205 -7.18 -8.10 1.82
C ASN A 205 -7.36 -6.76 2.55
N ALA A 206 -6.50 -5.79 2.26
CA ALA A 206 -6.47 -4.50 2.97
C ALA A 206 -7.73 -3.65 2.79
N LEU A 207 -8.59 -3.94 1.80
CA LEU A 207 -9.83 -3.19 1.58
C LEU A 207 -11.02 -3.71 2.39
N TYR A 208 -11.17 -5.05 2.51
CA TYR A 208 -12.38 -5.64 3.06
C TYR A 208 -12.14 -6.88 3.91
N GLY A 209 -10.91 -7.15 4.33
CA GLY A 209 -10.55 -8.28 5.17
C GLY A 209 -9.52 -7.91 6.23
N GLY A 210 -9.26 -8.83 7.13
CA GLY A 210 -8.28 -8.65 8.20
C GLY A 210 -8.81 -7.90 9.41
N PRO A 211 -7.92 -7.38 10.28
CA PRO A 211 -8.32 -6.61 11.44
C PRO A 211 -8.98 -5.29 11.02
N PHE A 212 -9.96 -4.83 11.78
CA PHE A 212 -10.47 -3.49 11.55
C PHE A 212 -9.37 -2.44 11.76
N SER A 213 -9.51 -1.33 11.06
CA SER A 213 -8.55 -0.21 11.07
C SER A 213 -9.26 1.09 11.46
N PRO A 214 -8.59 2.24 11.47
CA PRO A 214 -9.27 3.51 11.64
C PRO A 214 -10.48 3.73 10.74
N GLU A 215 -10.44 3.30 9.46
CA GLU A 215 -11.49 3.59 8.47
C GLU A 215 -12.22 2.35 7.92
N ARG A 216 -11.69 1.13 8.14
CA ARG A 216 -12.18 -0.09 7.51
C ARG A 216 -12.72 -1.06 8.54
N ALA A 217 -13.84 -1.70 8.20
CA ALA A 217 -14.50 -2.66 9.07
C ALA A 217 -13.69 -3.95 9.29
N GLY A 218 -12.77 -4.28 8.36
CA GLY A 218 -12.08 -5.57 8.37
C GLY A 218 -13.04 -6.74 8.12
N ASP A 219 -12.74 -7.87 8.72
CA ASP A 219 -13.63 -9.03 8.68
C ASP A 219 -14.89 -8.78 9.53
N VAL A 220 -16.03 -8.99 8.91
CA VAL A 220 -17.34 -8.85 9.56
C VAL A 220 -18.11 -10.16 9.51
N PRO A 221 -19.04 -10.41 10.45
CA PRO A 221 -19.89 -11.61 10.43
C PRO A 221 -20.71 -11.68 9.13
N VAL A 222 -20.56 -12.79 8.38
CA VAL A 222 -21.11 -12.92 7.02
C VAL A 222 -22.65 -12.85 6.98
N PHE A 223 -23.35 -13.59 7.86
CA PHE A 223 -24.82 -13.59 7.84
C PHE A 223 -25.40 -12.21 8.20
N PRO A 224 -25.00 -11.55 9.29
CA PRO A 224 -25.43 -10.19 9.57
C PRO A 224 -25.08 -9.19 8.46
N LEU A 225 -23.95 -9.37 7.75
CA LEU A 225 -23.61 -8.55 6.60
C LEU A 225 -24.62 -8.72 5.45
N ILE A 226 -25.01 -9.97 5.15
CA ILE A 226 -26.00 -10.24 4.11
C ILE A 226 -27.33 -9.60 4.46
N ASP A 227 -27.82 -9.79 5.70
CA ASP A 227 -29.07 -9.22 6.16
C ASP A 227 -29.07 -7.70 6.05
N TRP A 228 -28.01 -7.04 6.56
CA TRP A 228 -27.84 -5.59 6.47
C TRP A 228 -27.80 -5.09 5.01
N VAL A 229 -27.10 -5.79 4.12
CA VAL A 229 -27.02 -5.41 2.68
C VAL A 229 -28.40 -5.47 2.03
N TYR A 230 -29.18 -6.54 2.32
CA TYR A 230 -30.54 -6.65 1.78
C TYR A 230 -31.48 -5.59 2.31
N GLU A 231 -31.44 -5.28 3.61
CA GLU A 231 -32.23 -4.22 4.21
C GLU A 231 -31.94 -2.86 3.58
N GLU A 232 -30.67 -2.51 3.44
CA GLU A 232 -30.23 -1.23 2.87
C GLU A 232 -30.55 -1.14 1.36
N ALA A 233 -30.39 -2.23 0.62
CA ALA A 233 -30.75 -2.29 -0.79
C ALA A 233 -32.26 -2.08 -0.99
N ASN A 234 -33.11 -2.66 -0.12
CA ASN A 234 -34.56 -2.47 -0.16
C ASN A 234 -34.96 -1.01 0.17
N LYS A 235 -34.15 -0.27 0.92
CA LYS A 235 -34.31 1.18 1.16
C LYS A 235 -33.81 2.02 -0.03
N GLY A 236 -33.27 1.40 -1.09
CA GLY A 236 -32.70 2.07 -2.26
C GLY A 236 -31.28 2.59 -2.08
N THR A 237 -30.55 2.11 -1.06
CA THR A 237 -29.15 2.51 -0.86
C THR A 237 -28.27 1.94 -1.98
N PRO A 238 -27.54 2.79 -2.75
CA PRO A 238 -26.71 2.34 -3.84
C PRO A 238 -25.55 1.45 -3.39
N LYS A 239 -25.22 0.40 -4.16
CA LYS A 239 -24.09 -0.51 -3.88
C LYS A 239 -22.78 0.20 -3.53
N ARG A 240 -22.45 1.32 -4.21
CA ARG A 240 -21.26 2.12 -3.94
C ARG A 240 -21.26 2.67 -2.51
N LYS A 241 -22.42 3.12 -2.02
CA LYS A 241 -22.57 3.64 -0.65
C LYS A 241 -22.37 2.54 0.38
N LEU A 242 -22.95 1.34 0.15
CA LEU A 242 -22.75 0.18 1.03
C LEU A 242 -21.27 -0.19 1.16
N LYS A 243 -20.57 -0.31 0.03
CA LYS A 243 -19.12 -0.54 0.03
C LYS A 243 -18.37 0.53 0.82
N LYS A 244 -18.68 1.83 0.59
CA LYS A 244 -18.03 2.94 1.28
C LYS A 244 -18.27 2.92 2.79
N THR A 245 -19.43 2.44 3.27
CA THR A 245 -19.70 2.27 4.71
C THR A 245 -18.73 1.30 5.36
N LEU A 246 -18.28 0.26 4.63
CA LEU A 246 -17.32 -0.72 5.16
C LEU A 246 -15.86 -0.30 4.99
N THR A 247 -15.53 0.45 3.91
CA THR A 247 -14.15 0.78 3.56
C THR A 247 -13.71 2.20 3.89
N GLY A 248 -14.58 3.04 4.41
CA GLY A 248 -14.28 4.42 4.81
C GLY A 248 -15.15 4.90 5.97
N GLY A 249 -16.17 4.12 6.35
CA GLY A 249 -17.05 4.36 7.49
C GLY A 249 -17.03 3.25 8.51
N GLY A 250 -16.13 2.27 8.36
CA GLY A 250 -15.90 1.18 9.31
C GLY A 250 -14.89 1.53 10.40
N GLY A 251 -14.51 0.54 11.18
CA GLY A 251 -13.47 0.66 12.19
C GLY A 251 -13.72 1.76 13.22
N LEU A 252 -12.69 2.56 13.54
CA LEU A 252 -12.82 3.64 14.53
C LEU A 252 -13.84 4.71 14.08
N VAL A 253 -13.99 4.96 12.78
CA VAL A 253 -15.03 5.86 12.26
C VAL A 253 -16.42 5.39 12.70
N SER A 254 -16.69 4.09 12.63
CA SER A 254 -17.96 3.53 13.03
C SER A 254 -18.21 3.61 14.55
N TYR A 255 -17.17 3.36 15.35
CA TYR A 255 -17.30 3.29 16.81
C TYR A 255 -17.08 4.63 17.53
N MET A 256 -16.17 5.46 17.00
CA MET A 256 -15.67 6.66 17.68
C MET A 256 -15.90 7.95 16.87
N HIS A 257 -16.50 7.84 15.68
CA HIS A 257 -16.79 8.95 14.76
C HIS A 257 -15.54 9.74 14.31
N THR A 258 -14.36 9.13 14.36
CA THR A 258 -13.09 9.71 13.92
C THR A 258 -12.22 8.65 13.24
N ASN A 259 -11.48 9.04 12.21
CA ASN A 259 -10.44 8.24 11.60
C ASN A 259 -9.03 8.55 12.14
N SER A 260 -8.95 9.47 13.09
CA SER A 260 -7.70 9.80 13.77
C SER A 260 -7.42 8.79 14.88
N ALA A 261 -6.58 7.80 14.60
CA ALA A 261 -6.11 6.86 15.62
C ALA A 261 -5.41 7.60 16.77
N LYS A 262 -4.69 8.71 16.48
CA LYS A 262 -4.04 9.53 17.49
C LYS A 262 -5.04 10.16 18.47
N GLU A 263 -6.16 10.69 17.96
CA GLU A 263 -7.23 11.21 18.82
C GLU A 263 -7.80 10.12 19.74
N VAL A 264 -7.99 8.91 19.21
CA VAL A 264 -8.52 7.79 20.01
C VAL A 264 -7.48 7.33 21.05
N GLU A 265 -6.20 7.27 20.68
CA GLU A 265 -5.09 6.99 21.59
C GLU A 265 -5.06 8.01 22.75
N ASP A 266 -5.10 9.33 22.44
CA ASP A 266 -5.06 10.38 23.44
C ASP A 266 -6.23 10.28 24.43
N LYS A 267 -7.45 9.97 23.94
CA LYS A 267 -8.62 9.71 24.79
C LYS A 267 -8.44 8.46 25.65
N ALA A 268 -7.96 7.37 25.05
CA ALA A 268 -7.72 6.10 25.76
C ALA A 268 -6.71 6.26 26.91
N LEU A 269 -5.58 6.91 26.65
CA LEU A 269 -4.55 7.19 27.63
C LEU A 269 -4.99 8.26 28.64
N GLY A 270 -5.91 9.15 28.25
CA GLY A 270 -6.57 10.11 29.13
C GLY A 270 -7.64 9.51 30.06
N GLY A 271 -7.87 8.18 30.00
CA GLY A 271 -8.79 7.48 30.89
C GLY A 271 -10.20 7.21 30.31
N ASP A 272 -10.44 7.52 29.04
CA ASP A 272 -11.68 7.12 28.36
C ASP A 272 -11.70 5.61 28.12
N ARG A 273 -12.51 4.90 28.89
CA ARG A 273 -12.62 3.43 28.86
C ARG A 273 -13.19 2.93 27.52
N THR A 274 -14.03 3.71 26.85
CA THR A 274 -14.63 3.35 25.56
C THR A 274 -13.58 3.45 24.44
N ALA A 275 -12.79 4.54 24.42
CA ALA A 275 -11.68 4.70 23.52
C ALA A 275 -10.62 3.60 23.72
N LEU A 276 -10.26 3.32 24.98
CA LEU A 276 -9.33 2.24 25.32
C LEU A 276 -9.83 0.88 24.81
N TYR A 277 -11.11 0.57 25.00
CA TYR A 277 -11.71 -0.69 24.57
C TYR A 277 -11.58 -0.89 23.05
N TYR A 278 -11.93 0.11 22.25
CA TYR A 278 -11.84 -0.02 20.80
C TYR A 278 -10.40 0.03 20.30
N TYR A 279 -9.55 0.88 20.88
CA TYR A 279 -8.14 0.99 20.48
C TYR A 279 -7.37 -0.31 20.80
N LYS A 280 -7.55 -0.85 22.00
CA LYS A 280 -6.98 -2.15 22.40
C LYS A 280 -7.59 -3.32 21.63
N GLY A 281 -8.88 -3.25 21.30
CA GLY A 281 -9.56 -4.22 20.43
C GLY A 281 -8.96 -4.29 19.01
N MET A 282 -8.52 -3.16 18.47
CA MET A 282 -7.82 -3.12 17.17
C MET A 282 -6.45 -3.79 17.28
N ALA A 283 -5.66 -3.51 18.33
CA ALA A 283 -4.39 -4.18 18.59
C ALA A 283 -4.55 -5.71 18.77
N TYR A 284 -5.61 -6.12 19.48
CA TYR A 284 -5.95 -7.55 19.64
C TYR A 284 -6.20 -8.24 18.30
N GLN A 285 -6.99 -7.63 17.41
CA GLN A 285 -7.25 -8.22 16.09
C GLN A 285 -5.98 -8.27 15.24
N VAL A 286 -5.14 -7.22 15.26
CA VAL A 286 -3.82 -7.24 14.59
C VAL A 286 -2.99 -8.42 15.08
N SER A 287 -2.93 -8.65 16.39
CA SER A 287 -2.18 -9.75 16.99
C SER A 287 -2.72 -11.13 16.59
N TYR A 288 -4.04 -11.26 16.49
CA TYR A 288 -4.69 -12.49 15.99
C TYR A 288 -4.25 -12.81 14.56
N TYR A 289 -4.20 -11.81 13.67
CA TYR A 289 -3.75 -12.00 12.29
C TYR A 289 -2.23 -12.26 12.20
N ILE A 290 -1.41 -11.69 13.07
CA ILE A 290 0.02 -12.02 13.19
C ILE A 290 0.19 -13.50 13.58
N GLY A 291 -0.63 -14.00 14.52
CA GLY A 291 -0.65 -15.42 14.88
C GLY A 291 -1.00 -16.33 13.71
N GLY A 292 -1.99 -15.95 12.89
CA GLY A 292 -2.34 -16.66 11.65
C GLY A 292 -1.19 -16.66 10.63
N ALA A 293 -0.53 -15.53 10.43
CA ALA A 293 0.64 -15.40 9.57
C ALA A 293 1.81 -16.28 10.07
N ALA A 294 2.02 -16.36 11.39
CA ALA A 294 3.03 -17.24 11.98
C ALA A 294 2.75 -18.73 11.71
N ALA A 295 1.48 -19.14 11.75
CA ALA A 295 1.09 -20.51 11.40
C ALA A 295 1.40 -20.84 9.94
N VAL A 296 1.19 -19.92 9.00
CA VAL A 296 1.54 -20.08 7.58
C VAL A 296 3.06 -20.29 7.43
N LEU A 297 3.87 -19.55 8.19
CA LEU A 297 5.33 -19.70 8.24
C LEU A 297 5.80 -20.87 9.14
N ARG A 298 4.88 -21.71 9.64
CA ARG A 298 5.14 -22.88 10.49
C ARG A 298 5.88 -22.56 11.79
N GLY A 299 5.71 -21.32 12.29
CA GLY A 299 6.39 -20.82 13.47
C GLY A 299 7.86 -20.43 13.26
N GLU A 300 8.36 -20.58 12.04
CA GLU A 300 9.75 -20.19 11.71
C GLU A 300 9.74 -18.72 11.24
N VAL A 301 9.85 -17.80 12.19
CA VAL A 301 9.79 -16.35 11.97
C VAL A 301 11.07 -15.70 12.49
N ASP A 302 11.78 -14.99 11.63
CA ASP A 302 12.99 -14.25 12.02
C ASP A 302 12.62 -12.96 12.78
N ARG A 303 11.55 -12.26 12.36
CA ARG A 303 11.14 -10.99 12.94
C ARG A 303 9.69 -10.66 12.63
N ILE A 304 9.00 -10.01 13.56
CA ILE A 304 7.71 -9.34 13.36
C ILE A 304 7.99 -7.83 13.25
N ILE A 305 7.46 -7.20 12.21
CA ILE A 305 7.66 -5.78 11.93
C ILE A 305 6.33 -5.06 11.97
N ILE A 306 6.23 -4.02 12.81
CA ILE A 306 5.08 -3.12 12.88
C ILE A 306 5.46 -1.81 12.19
N THR A 307 4.73 -1.41 11.16
CA THR A 307 4.99 -0.19 10.38
C THR A 307 3.70 0.55 10.05
N GLY A 308 3.79 1.71 9.39
CA GLY A 308 2.65 2.59 9.15
C GLY A 308 2.41 3.58 10.27
N GLY A 309 1.33 4.36 10.15
CA GLY A 309 1.03 5.45 11.08
C GLY A 309 0.72 5.01 12.51
N LEU A 310 0.11 3.83 12.69
CA LEU A 310 -0.19 3.29 14.03
C LEU A 310 1.05 2.81 14.79
N ALA A 311 2.17 2.57 14.09
CA ALA A 311 3.42 2.18 14.72
C ALA A 311 4.08 3.31 15.55
N TYR A 312 3.59 4.55 15.46
CA TYR A 312 3.98 5.64 16.37
C TYR A 312 3.36 5.52 17.76
N GLY A 313 2.24 4.79 17.90
CA GLY A 313 1.57 4.54 19.18
C GLY A 313 2.36 3.50 20.01
N LYS A 314 3.11 3.98 21.02
CA LYS A 314 3.98 3.12 21.83
C LYS A 314 3.18 2.02 22.52
N GLU A 315 2.11 2.36 23.23
CA GLU A 315 1.26 1.42 23.93
C GLU A 315 0.58 0.43 22.98
N PHE A 316 0.21 0.90 21.76
CA PHE A 316 -0.36 0.05 20.74
C PHE A 316 0.60 -1.04 20.28
N VAL A 317 1.87 -0.69 20.09
CA VAL A 317 2.95 -1.63 19.75
C VAL A 317 3.24 -2.56 20.91
N GLU A 318 3.29 -2.05 22.14
CA GLU A 318 3.52 -2.84 23.36
C GLU A 318 2.43 -3.90 23.55
N TRP A 319 1.15 -3.58 23.30
CA TRP A 319 0.07 -4.59 23.36
C TRP A 319 0.24 -5.66 22.29
N ILE A 320 0.64 -5.31 21.08
CA ILE A 320 0.90 -6.30 20.02
C ILE A 320 2.08 -7.19 20.44
N GLU A 321 3.16 -6.62 20.97
CA GLU A 321 4.32 -7.36 21.44
C GLU A 321 3.96 -8.30 22.61
N GLU A 322 3.12 -7.85 23.56
CA GLU A 322 2.63 -8.69 24.66
C GLU A 322 1.96 -9.98 24.14
N TRP A 323 1.16 -9.88 23.07
CA TRP A 323 0.45 -11.04 22.50
C TRP A 323 1.24 -11.84 21.48
N THR A 324 2.27 -11.28 20.86
CA THR A 324 2.95 -11.91 19.71
C THR A 324 4.45 -12.12 19.91
N GLY A 325 5.06 -11.52 20.93
CA GLY A 325 6.51 -11.59 21.19
C GLY A 325 7.05 -12.98 21.46
N TRP A 326 6.17 -13.93 21.79
CA TRP A 326 6.53 -15.35 21.92
C TRP A 326 6.79 -16.03 20.56
N ILE A 327 6.35 -15.44 19.43
CA ILE A 327 6.56 -15.96 18.07
C ILE A 327 7.97 -15.60 17.60
N ALA A 328 8.33 -14.32 17.67
CA ALA A 328 9.62 -13.77 17.24
C ALA A 328 9.80 -12.35 17.80
N PRO A 329 11.01 -11.78 17.74
CA PRO A 329 11.25 -10.39 18.14
C PRO A 329 10.35 -9.42 17.35
N VAL A 330 9.68 -8.50 18.06
CA VAL A 330 8.83 -7.45 17.49
C VAL A 330 9.64 -6.16 17.36
N VAL A 331 9.64 -5.55 16.19
CA VAL A 331 10.33 -4.28 15.93
C VAL A 331 9.38 -3.31 15.27
N ALA A 332 9.35 -2.06 15.75
CA ALA A 332 8.58 -0.99 15.13
C ALA A 332 9.44 -0.16 14.17
N TYR A 333 8.95 0.05 12.95
CA TYR A 333 9.44 1.03 11.98
C TYR A 333 8.32 2.03 11.70
N PRO A 334 8.12 3.04 12.56
CA PRO A 334 6.98 3.95 12.46
C PRO A 334 6.97 4.75 11.16
N GLY A 335 5.77 4.96 10.62
CA GLY A 335 5.56 5.70 9.38
C GLY A 335 5.73 4.85 8.13
N GLU A 336 5.77 5.54 7.00
CA GLU A 336 5.97 4.96 5.69
C GLU A 336 6.80 5.91 4.84
N ASP A 337 7.84 5.40 4.20
CA ASP A 337 8.65 6.13 3.23
C ASP A 337 8.36 5.61 1.82
N GLU A 338 7.15 5.93 1.33
CA GLU A 338 6.75 5.52 -0.03
C GLU A 338 7.59 6.20 -1.10
N LEU A 339 8.03 7.45 -0.89
CA LEU A 339 8.84 8.17 -1.87
C LEU A 339 10.25 7.59 -1.95
N GLY A 340 10.89 7.34 -0.82
CA GLY A 340 12.21 6.69 -0.80
C GLY A 340 12.16 5.25 -1.33
N ALA A 341 11.08 4.51 -1.04
CA ALA A 341 10.90 3.17 -1.58
C ALA A 341 10.78 3.15 -3.11
N LEU A 342 10.04 4.12 -3.70
CA LEU A 342 9.93 4.28 -5.15
C LEU A 342 11.26 4.73 -5.76
N ALA A 343 11.93 5.72 -5.15
CA ALA A 343 13.25 6.18 -5.61
C ALA A 343 14.27 5.04 -5.62
N GLY A 344 14.34 4.28 -4.52
CA GLY A 344 15.23 3.12 -4.40
C GLY A 344 14.93 2.02 -5.41
N ALA A 345 13.67 1.81 -5.76
CA ALA A 345 13.29 0.86 -6.80
C ALA A 345 13.82 1.28 -8.19
N ALA A 346 13.59 2.54 -8.57
CA ALA A 346 14.13 3.07 -9.83
C ALA A 346 15.66 3.06 -9.84
N LEU A 347 16.29 3.38 -8.71
CA LEU A 347 17.74 3.44 -8.57
C LEU A 347 18.39 2.06 -8.76
N ARG A 348 17.80 0.99 -8.23
CA ARG A 348 18.30 -0.38 -8.44
C ARG A 348 18.30 -0.75 -9.93
N VAL A 349 17.26 -0.36 -10.67
CA VAL A 349 17.24 -0.57 -12.12
C VAL A 349 18.30 0.25 -12.83
N LEU A 350 18.46 1.53 -12.47
CA LEU A 350 19.47 2.41 -13.08
C LEU A 350 20.92 1.99 -12.79
N ARG A 351 21.13 1.19 -11.74
CA ARG A 351 22.44 0.62 -11.36
C ARG A 351 22.65 -0.81 -11.82
N ASP A 352 21.74 -1.34 -12.62
CA ASP A 352 21.76 -2.74 -13.08
C ASP A 352 21.77 -3.78 -11.93
N GLU A 353 21.22 -3.39 -10.77
CA GLU A 353 21.03 -4.28 -9.60
C GLU A 353 19.71 -5.07 -9.69
N GLU A 354 18.76 -4.59 -10.49
CA GLU A 354 17.44 -5.21 -10.72
C GLU A 354 17.04 -5.01 -12.20
N GLU A 355 16.62 -6.08 -12.86
CA GLU A 355 16.06 -5.98 -14.20
C GLU A 355 14.59 -5.51 -14.14
N PRO A 356 14.20 -4.51 -14.95
CA PRO A 356 12.81 -4.07 -14.96
C PRO A 356 11.92 -5.14 -15.57
N LEU A 357 10.79 -5.40 -14.91
CA LEU A 357 9.79 -6.35 -15.38
C LEU A 357 8.93 -5.75 -16.49
N THR A 358 8.41 -6.62 -17.35
CA THR A 358 7.43 -6.26 -18.38
C THR A 358 6.02 -6.51 -17.86
N TYR A 359 5.13 -5.54 -17.98
CA TYR A 359 3.73 -5.66 -17.60
C TYR A 359 2.86 -6.22 -18.76
N PRO A 360 1.87 -7.10 -18.50
CA PRO A 360 1.64 -7.77 -17.22
C PRO A 360 2.57 -8.98 -17.06
N THR A 361 3.02 -9.21 -15.83
CA THR A 361 3.62 -10.51 -15.52
C THR A 361 2.49 -11.49 -15.18
N ARG A 362 2.50 -12.67 -15.78
CA ARG A 362 1.55 -13.70 -15.40
C ARG A 362 1.86 -14.16 -13.96
N VAL A 363 0.88 -14.03 -13.09
CA VAL A 363 0.89 -14.70 -11.78
C VAL A 363 0.96 -16.20 -12.07
N ARG A 364 1.89 -16.90 -11.43
CA ARG A 364 2.06 -18.34 -11.63
C ARG A 364 0.84 -19.08 -11.11
N GLU A 365 -0.06 -19.45 -12.02
CA GLU A 365 -1.21 -20.32 -11.70
C GLU A 365 -0.79 -21.82 -11.63
N ASP A 366 0.43 -22.15 -12.06
CA ASP A 366 0.90 -23.49 -12.39
C ASP A 366 1.87 -24.09 -11.35
N GLU A 367 2.02 -23.51 -10.15
CA GLU A 367 2.80 -24.15 -9.09
C GLU A 367 2.03 -25.40 -8.62
N GLU A 368 2.56 -26.60 -8.90
CA GLU A 368 2.05 -27.87 -8.36
C GLU A 368 2.11 -27.85 -6.81
N PHE A 369 1.14 -28.54 -6.17
CA PHE A 369 1.03 -28.68 -4.71
C PHE A 369 2.20 -29.44 -4.08
#